data_d73dd1e4438e8f6730578e8145aab51f
#
_entry.id   d73dd1e4438e8f6730578e8145aab51f
#
_cell.length_a   1.000
_cell.length_b   1.000
_cell.length_c   1.000
_cell.angle_alpha   90.00
_cell.angle_beta   90.00
_cell.angle_gamma   90.00
#
_symmetry.space_group_name_H-M   'P 1'
#
loop_
_entity.id
_entity.type
_entity.pdbx_description
1 polymer ?
#
loop_
_entity_poly.entity_id
_entity_poly.type
_entity_poly.pdbx_seq_one_letter_code
_entity_poly.pdbx_strand_id
1 'polypeptide(L)'
;MTLLAMLRHGETQWSHDKRVQGRTDIPLNAAGRAVLMDSRLPDACLALRAVTSPLVRCVETAQLLGLEYAVRESRLAEMSWGEWEGRKINDLRAELGEQMAANESLGFDFKPPQGESPRDVLARVTTWLVEVAAQGEPTLAVCHRGIIRVVFAAAMGWDMRGKPPAKLNWSALHVFHLDALGRPTVLRLNVPLVPRCPESLPP
;
A
#
# COMPACT_ATOMS: atom_id res chain seq x y z
N MET A 1 5.72 17.81 -12.82
CA MET A 1 5.80 16.77 -11.76
C MET A 1 4.44 16.63 -11.11
N THR A 2 3.90 15.41 -11.02
CA THR A 2 2.59 15.11 -10.46
C THR A 2 2.74 14.55 -9.04
N LEU A 3 1.95 15.02 -8.08
CA LEU A 3 1.98 14.54 -6.70
C LEU A 3 1.17 13.24 -6.58
N LEU A 4 1.77 12.23 -5.92
CA LEU A 4 1.13 10.97 -5.58
C LEU A 4 1.26 10.72 -4.07
N ALA A 5 0.14 10.71 -3.35
CA ALA A 5 0.07 10.25 -1.98
C ALA A 5 -0.42 8.80 -1.94
N MET A 6 0.20 7.95 -1.14
CA MET A 6 -0.18 6.54 -1.00
C MET A 6 -0.43 6.19 0.46
N LEU A 7 -1.54 5.52 0.72
CA LEU A 7 -1.95 5.05 2.04
C LEU A 7 -2.22 3.55 1.99
N ARG A 8 -1.73 2.81 2.98
CA ARG A 8 -2.12 1.41 3.16
C ARG A 8 -3.51 1.31 3.79
N HIS A 9 -4.28 0.30 3.40
CA HIS A 9 -5.54 -0.05 4.06
C HIS A 9 -5.39 -0.25 5.57
N GLY A 10 -6.47 -0.06 6.33
CA GLY A 10 -6.57 -0.31 7.76
C GLY A 10 -6.32 -1.77 8.16
N GLU A 11 -6.33 -2.04 9.45
CA GLU A 11 -6.08 -3.40 9.97
C GLU A 11 -7.18 -4.37 9.56
N THR A 12 -6.77 -5.59 9.18
CA THR A 12 -7.63 -6.75 8.93
C THR A 12 -7.28 -7.85 9.93
N GLN A 13 -8.15 -8.86 10.09
CA GLN A 13 -7.83 -9.99 10.97
C GLN A 13 -6.52 -10.68 10.56
N TRP A 14 -6.28 -10.86 9.25
CA TRP A 14 -5.05 -11.50 8.79
C TRP A 14 -3.80 -10.67 9.04
N SER A 15 -3.88 -9.33 8.90
CA SER A 15 -2.73 -8.47 9.23
C SER A 15 -2.45 -8.44 10.74
N HIS A 16 -3.49 -8.50 11.58
CA HIS A 16 -3.39 -8.65 13.02
C HIS A 16 -2.67 -9.97 13.40
N ASP A 17 -3.10 -11.08 12.80
CA ASP A 17 -2.55 -12.42 13.03
C ASP A 17 -1.19 -12.64 12.35
N LYS A 18 -0.63 -11.64 11.66
CA LYS A 18 0.61 -11.69 10.88
C LYS A 18 0.58 -12.76 9.78
N ARG A 19 -0.60 -13.01 9.20
CA ARG A 19 -0.75 -13.86 8.01
C ARG A 19 -0.47 -13.07 6.75
N VAL A 20 0.13 -13.75 5.79
CA VAL A 20 0.37 -13.21 4.45
C VAL A 20 -0.98 -12.93 3.79
N GLN A 21 -1.16 -11.71 3.33
CA GLN A 21 -2.39 -11.23 2.72
C GLN A 21 -2.07 -10.78 1.29
N GLY A 22 -2.54 -11.53 0.31
CA GLY A 22 -2.38 -11.21 -1.10
C GLY A 22 -3.69 -10.75 -1.73
N ARG A 23 -4.18 -11.52 -2.69
CA ARG A 23 -5.43 -11.27 -3.43
C ARG A 23 -6.66 -11.76 -2.69
N THR A 24 -6.52 -12.62 -1.68
CA THR A 24 -7.64 -13.04 -0.83
C THR A 24 -8.31 -11.82 -0.21
N ASP A 25 -9.63 -11.70 -0.41
CA ASP A 25 -10.38 -10.48 -0.11
C ASP A 25 -10.93 -10.50 1.32
N ILE A 26 -10.08 -10.10 2.26
CA ILE A 26 -10.37 -10.02 3.69
C ILE A 26 -10.76 -8.58 4.05
N PRO A 27 -11.91 -8.34 4.72
CA PRO A 27 -12.34 -7.01 5.14
C PRO A 27 -11.53 -6.47 6.32
N LEU A 28 -11.73 -5.20 6.65
CA LEU A 28 -11.20 -4.61 7.87
C LEU A 28 -11.75 -5.33 9.10
N ASN A 29 -10.94 -5.46 10.16
CA ASN A 29 -11.42 -5.89 11.46
C ASN A 29 -12.03 -4.71 12.25
N ALA A 30 -12.64 -4.97 13.40
CA ALA A 30 -13.28 -3.94 14.22
C ALA A 30 -12.27 -2.87 14.67
N ALA A 31 -11.06 -3.26 15.06
CA ALA A 31 -10.00 -2.34 15.48
C ALA A 31 -9.55 -1.43 14.32
N GLY A 32 -9.35 -2.00 13.11
CA GLY A 32 -9.00 -1.22 11.93
C GLY A 32 -10.06 -0.19 11.56
N ARG A 33 -11.35 -0.55 11.65
CA ARG A 33 -12.47 0.39 11.42
C ARG A 33 -12.47 1.50 12.47
N ALA A 34 -12.35 1.17 13.76
CA ALA A 34 -12.34 2.15 14.85
C ALA A 34 -11.23 3.18 14.67
N VAL A 35 -9.99 2.73 14.40
CA VAL A 35 -8.86 3.65 14.16
C VAL A 35 -9.12 4.59 12.97
N LEU A 36 -9.72 4.09 11.88
CA LEU A 36 -10.03 4.93 10.72
C LEU A 36 -11.19 5.90 10.98
N MET A 37 -12.20 5.49 11.75
CA MET A 37 -13.31 6.37 12.16
C MET A 37 -12.83 7.53 13.01
N ASP A 38 -11.82 7.31 13.86
CA ASP A 38 -11.18 8.35 14.70
C ASP A 38 -10.11 9.15 13.96
N SER A 39 -9.91 8.89 12.67
CA SER A 39 -8.88 9.51 11.84
C SER A 39 -9.50 10.28 10.67
N ARG A 40 -8.79 11.31 10.21
CA ARG A 40 -9.06 11.99 8.95
C ARG A 40 -7.79 12.19 8.14
N LEU A 41 -7.93 12.44 6.88
CA LEU A 41 -6.82 12.83 6.02
C LEU A 41 -6.29 14.22 6.40
N PRO A 42 -4.98 14.49 6.23
CA PRO A 42 -4.46 15.86 6.28
C PRO A 42 -5.17 16.75 5.25
N ASP A 43 -5.39 18.02 5.57
CA ASP A 43 -6.14 18.96 4.71
C ASP A 43 -5.54 19.05 3.29
N ALA A 44 -4.23 18.99 3.18
CA ALA A 44 -3.54 18.96 1.88
C ALA A 44 -3.88 17.74 0.98
N CYS A 45 -4.51 16.71 1.55
CA CYS A 45 -4.91 15.51 0.80
C CYS A 45 -6.38 15.53 0.37
N LEU A 46 -7.20 16.46 0.88
CA LEU A 46 -8.65 16.49 0.65
C LEU A 46 -9.02 16.84 -0.80
N ALA A 47 -8.17 17.63 -1.48
CA ALA A 47 -8.39 18.04 -2.87
C ALA A 47 -7.75 17.07 -3.89
N LEU A 48 -7.13 15.98 -3.44
CA LEU A 48 -6.49 15.03 -4.33
C LEU A 48 -7.54 14.12 -5.00
N ARG A 49 -7.31 13.75 -6.26
CA ARG A 49 -8.11 12.72 -6.93
C ARG A 49 -7.96 11.41 -6.17
N ALA A 50 -9.07 10.85 -5.70
CA ALA A 50 -9.07 9.62 -4.93
C ALA A 50 -9.11 8.37 -5.82
N VAL A 51 -8.17 7.45 -5.59
CA VAL A 51 -8.09 6.14 -6.25
C VAL A 51 -7.92 5.06 -5.19
N THR A 52 -8.52 3.89 -5.39
CA THR A 52 -8.41 2.77 -4.44
C THR A 52 -8.17 1.44 -5.16
N SER A 53 -7.43 0.54 -4.51
CA SER A 53 -7.43 -0.86 -4.89
C SER A 53 -8.86 -1.42 -4.87
N PRO A 54 -9.23 -2.37 -5.74
CA PRO A 54 -10.58 -2.96 -5.74
C PRO A 54 -10.87 -3.86 -4.54
N LEU A 55 -9.84 -4.27 -3.77
CA LEU A 55 -10.01 -5.17 -2.63
C LEU A 55 -10.76 -4.48 -1.48
N VAL A 56 -11.70 -5.21 -0.86
CA VAL A 56 -12.67 -4.69 0.10
C VAL A 56 -12.04 -3.87 1.21
N ARG A 57 -10.92 -4.30 1.76
CA ARG A 57 -10.19 -3.58 2.82
C ARG A 57 -9.72 -2.17 2.42
N CYS A 58 -9.39 -1.97 1.14
CA CYS A 58 -9.01 -0.65 0.63
C CYS A 58 -10.24 0.21 0.35
N VAL A 59 -11.29 -0.38 -0.19
CA VAL A 59 -12.56 0.31 -0.43
C VAL A 59 -13.16 0.80 0.89
N GLU A 60 -13.24 -0.06 1.92
CA GLU A 60 -13.69 0.31 3.26
C GLU A 60 -12.79 1.40 3.89
N THR A 61 -11.46 1.29 3.72
CA THR A 61 -10.54 2.32 4.21
C THR A 61 -10.82 3.67 3.55
N ALA A 62 -11.00 3.69 2.22
CA ALA A 62 -11.31 4.90 1.47
C ALA A 62 -12.64 5.52 1.96
N GLN A 63 -13.70 4.73 2.09
CA GLN A 63 -15.00 5.18 2.57
C GLN A 63 -14.94 5.78 3.98
N LEU A 64 -14.29 5.10 4.93
CA LEU A 64 -14.15 5.58 6.31
C LEU A 64 -13.35 6.88 6.43
N LEU A 65 -12.47 7.15 5.46
CA LEU A 65 -11.71 8.41 5.37
C LEU A 65 -12.42 9.50 4.54
N GLY A 66 -13.69 9.28 4.12
CA GLY A 66 -14.47 10.24 3.35
C GLY A 66 -14.15 10.28 1.85
N LEU A 67 -13.54 9.23 1.31
CA LEU A 67 -13.22 9.09 -0.12
C LEU A 67 -14.24 8.17 -0.83
N GLU A 68 -15.52 8.45 -0.67
CA GLU A 68 -16.63 7.60 -1.15
C GLU A 68 -16.63 7.41 -2.68
N TYR A 69 -16.11 8.39 -3.41
CA TYR A 69 -16.04 8.39 -4.88
C TYR A 69 -14.67 7.95 -5.43
N ALA A 70 -13.85 7.28 -4.61
CA ALA A 70 -12.56 6.80 -5.06
C ALA A 70 -12.69 5.82 -6.24
N VAL A 71 -11.98 6.11 -7.33
CA VAL A 71 -11.97 5.26 -8.53
C VAL A 71 -11.23 3.96 -8.23
N ARG A 72 -11.84 2.82 -8.55
CA ARG A 72 -11.19 1.50 -8.37
C ARG A 72 -10.17 1.26 -9.49
N GLU A 73 -8.93 0.95 -9.09
CA GLU A 73 -7.81 0.69 -9.99
C GLU A 73 -7.26 -0.72 -9.74
N SER A 74 -7.44 -1.61 -10.69
CA SER A 74 -7.06 -3.03 -10.56
C SER A 74 -5.53 -3.23 -10.44
N ARG A 75 -4.73 -2.35 -11.04
CA ARG A 75 -3.26 -2.38 -10.94
C ARG A 75 -2.74 -2.05 -9.54
N LEU A 76 -3.59 -1.50 -8.65
CA LEU A 76 -3.29 -1.28 -7.23
C LEU A 76 -3.66 -2.46 -6.32
N ALA A 77 -4.21 -3.57 -6.85
CA ALA A 77 -4.44 -4.76 -6.04
C ALA A 77 -3.11 -5.29 -5.46
N GLU A 78 -3.16 -5.89 -4.26
CA GLU A 78 -1.95 -6.39 -3.58
C GLU A 78 -1.18 -7.41 -4.44
N MET A 79 0.09 -7.57 -4.17
CA MET A 79 0.90 -8.66 -4.72
C MET A 79 0.23 -10.00 -4.42
N SER A 80 0.04 -10.83 -5.45
CA SER A 80 -0.43 -12.21 -5.22
C SER A 80 0.67 -13.00 -4.51
N TRP A 81 0.32 -13.62 -3.39
CA TRP A 81 1.21 -14.50 -2.66
C TRP A 81 0.95 -15.99 -2.99
N GLY A 82 0.05 -16.27 -3.96
CA GLY A 82 -0.24 -17.61 -4.43
C GLY A 82 -0.53 -18.57 -3.29
N GLU A 83 0.17 -19.70 -3.25
CA GLU A 83 -0.03 -20.74 -2.23
C GLU A 83 0.34 -20.33 -0.79
N TRP A 84 0.99 -19.18 -0.62
CA TRP A 84 1.37 -18.70 0.71
C TRP A 84 0.34 -17.79 1.36
N GLU A 85 -0.76 -17.47 0.67
CA GLU A 85 -1.82 -16.64 1.25
C GLU A 85 -2.45 -17.33 2.48
N GLY A 86 -2.67 -16.56 3.55
CA GLY A 86 -3.18 -17.04 4.84
C GLY A 86 -2.13 -17.69 5.75
N ARG A 87 -0.95 -18.00 5.24
CA ARG A 87 0.16 -18.55 6.03
C ARG A 87 0.93 -17.45 6.75
N LYS A 88 1.64 -17.78 7.82
CA LYS A 88 2.55 -16.84 8.48
C LYS A 88 3.93 -16.94 7.85
N ILE A 89 4.59 -15.81 7.60
CA ILE A 89 5.90 -15.78 6.96
C ILE A 89 6.97 -16.51 7.80
N ASN A 90 6.85 -16.45 9.13
CA ASN A 90 7.79 -17.15 10.03
C ASN A 90 7.62 -18.66 9.96
N ASP A 91 6.40 -19.16 9.78
CA ASP A 91 6.15 -20.59 9.63
C ASP A 91 6.72 -21.09 8.28
N LEU A 92 6.56 -20.29 7.21
CA LEU A 92 7.16 -20.56 5.91
C LEU A 92 8.70 -20.58 5.98
N ARG A 93 9.31 -19.65 6.72
CA ARG A 93 10.78 -19.63 6.92
C ARG A 93 11.26 -20.86 7.68
N ALA A 94 10.52 -21.29 8.71
CA ALA A 94 10.85 -22.48 9.48
C ALA A 94 10.73 -23.76 8.66
N GLU A 95 9.70 -23.86 7.79
CA GLU A 95 9.43 -25.03 6.96
C GLU A 95 10.37 -25.14 5.76
N LEU A 96 10.59 -24.02 5.06
CA LEU A 96 11.34 -24.00 3.80
C LEU A 96 12.84 -23.76 3.99
N GLY A 97 13.26 -23.26 5.17
CA GLY A 97 14.66 -23.08 5.54
C GLY A 97 15.48 -22.32 4.48
N GLU A 98 16.52 -22.98 3.95
CA GLU A 98 17.44 -22.40 2.97
C GLU A 98 16.75 -22.02 1.64
N GLN A 99 15.71 -22.74 1.22
CA GLN A 99 14.95 -22.39 0.01
C GLN A 99 14.26 -21.03 0.17
N MET A 100 13.68 -20.76 1.36
CA MET A 100 13.08 -19.46 1.64
C MET A 100 14.13 -18.36 1.69
N ALA A 101 15.26 -18.60 2.35
CA ALA A 101 16.36 -17.63 2.41
C ALA A 101 16.92 -17.31 1.00
N ALA A 102 17.11 -18.32 0.16
CA ALA A 102 17.52 -18.13 -1.23
C ALA A 102 16.50 -17.29 -2.02
N ASN A 103 15.19 -17.61 -1.91
CA ASN A 103 14.15 -16.85 -2.57
C ASN A 103 14.08 -15.38 -2.05
N GLU A 104 14.15 -15.17 -0.73
CA GLU A 104 14.18 -13.82 -0.15
C GLU A 104 15.39 -12.99 -0.61
N SER A 105 16.52 -13.63 -0.91
CA SER A 105 17.74 -12.97 -1.41
C SER A 105 17.61 -12.42 -2.84
N LEU A 106 16.58 -12.84 -3.59
CA LEU A 106 16.35 -12.40 -4.98
C LEU A 106 15.81 -10.96 -5.07
N GLY A 107 15.37 -10.34 -3.96
CA GLY A 107 14.89 -8.97 -3.94
C GLY A 107 13.66 -8.77 -4.84
N PHE A 108 13.78 -8.03 -5.94
CA PHE A 108 12.68 -7.84 -6.89
C PHE A 108 12.17 -9.14 -7.53
N ASP A 109 12.99 -10.18 -7.60
CA ASP A 109 12.65 -11.47 -8.20
C ASP A 109 12.18 -12.51 -7.17
N PHE A 110 12.08 -12.15 -5.88
CA PHE A 110 11.38 -12.95 -4.87
C PHE A 110 10.01 -13.36 -5.40
N LYS A 111 9.67 -14.64 -5.37
CA LYS A 111 8.41 -15.11 -5.92
C LYS A 111 7.81 -16.27 -5.12
N PRO A 112 6.61 -16.10 -4.55
CA PRO A 112 5.85 -17.22 -4.00
C PRO A 112 5.40 -18.19 -5.10
N PRO A 113 5.21 -19.49 -4.80
CA PRO A 113 4.60 -20.42 -5.74
C PRO A 113 3.24 -19.91 -6.23
N GLN A 114 3.04 -19.89 -7.54
CA GLN A 114 1.84 -19.36 -8.22
C GLN A 114 1.49 -17.90 -7.88
N GLY A 115 2.42 -17.13 -7.30
CA GLY A 115 2.27 -15.74 -6.95
C GLY A 115 2.96 -14.78 -7.93
N GLU A 116 2.92 -13.50 -7.58
CA GLU A 116 3.65 -12.42 -8.27
C GLU A 116 5.01 -12.17 -7.58
N SER A 117 6.00 -11.77 -8.35
CA SER A 117 7.20 -11.13 -7.81
C SER A 117 6.97 -9.63 -7.60
N PRO A 118 7.77 -8.95 -6.74
CA PRO A 118 7.81 -7.49 -6.69
C PRO A 118 8.05 -6.85 -8.06
N ARG A 119 8.81 -7.50 -8.97
CA ARG A 119 9.03 -7.05 -10.34
C ARG A 119 7.75 -7.08 -11.16
N ASP A 120 6.95 -8.15 -11.05
CA ASP A 120 5.66 -8.26 -11.73
C ASP A 120 4.71 -7.14 -11.25
N VAL A 121 4.70 -6.90 -9.93
CA VAL A 121 3.92 -5.80 -9.33
C VAL A 121 4.40 -4.44 -9.83
N LEU A 122 5.71 -4.18 -9.83
CA LEU A 122 6.26 -2.91 -10.30
C LEU A 122 5.91 -2.68 -11.76
N ALA A 123 5.97 -3.70 -12.61
CA ALA A 123 5.63 -3.60 -14.03
C ALA A 123 4.19 -3.11 -14.23
N ARG A 124 3.19 -3.74 -13.55
CA ARG A 124 1.78 -3.30 -13.67
C ARG A 124 1.50 -1.94 -13.02
N VAL A 125 2.15 -1.64 -11.90
CA VAL A 125 1.99 -0.35 -11.22
C VAL A 125 2.61 0.78 -12.03
N THR A 126 3.75 0.55 -12.69
CA THR A 126 4.41 1.56 -13.53
C THR A 126 3.49 2.03 -14.67
N THR A 127 2.70 1.15 -15.30
CA THR A 127 1.75 1.58 -16.34
C THR A 127 0.71 2.55 -15.79
N TRP A 128 0.24 2.35 -14.57
CA TRP A 128 -0.66 3.28 -13.89
C TRP A 128 0.04 4.60 -13.49
N LEU A 129 1.28 4.54 -12.98
CA LEU A 129 2.06 5.75 -12.62
C LEU A 129 2.29 6.66 -13.84
N VAL A 130 2.55 6.08 -15.02
CA VAL A 130 2.68 6.83 -16.28
C VAL A 130 1.37 7.55 -16.63
N GLU A 131 0.22 6.90 -16.49
CA GLU A 131 -1.10 7.51 -16.73
C GLU A 131 -1.38 8.65 -15.74
N VAL A 132 -1.10 8.46 -14.44
CA VAL A 132 -1.24 9.51 -13.41
C VAL A 132 -0.35 10.73 -13.75
N ALA A 133 0.89 10.48 -14.15
CA ALA A 133 1.81 11.53 -14.55
C ALA A 133 1.32 12.29 -15.80
N ALA A 134 0.80 11.57 -16.80
CA ALA A 134 0.27 12.16 -18.03
C ALA A 134 -1.00 13.00 -17.78
N GLN A 135 -1.87 12.58 -16.86
CA GLN A 135 -3.05 13.33 -16.44
C GLN A 135 -2.69 14.61 -15.68
N GLY A 136 -1.55 14.63 -14.99
CA GLY A 136 -1.09 15.79 -14.23
C GLY A 136 -1.91 16.09 -12.96
N GLU A 137 -2.89 15.24 -12.62
CA GLU A 137 -3.76 15.44 -11.46
C GLU A 137 -3.12 14.88 -10.19
N PRO A 138 -2.93 15.70 -9.14
CA PRO A 138 -2.48 15.22 -7.84
C PRO A 138 -3.41 14.11 -7.33
N THR A 139 -2.84 12.94 -6.99
CA THR A 139 -3.62 11.73 -6.71
C THR A 139 -3.32 11.16 -5.33
N LEU A 140 -4.37 10.69 -4.63
CA LEU A 140 -4.30 9.90 -3.40
C LEU A 140 -4.74 8.47 -3.70
N ALA A 141 -3.86 7.49 -3.45
CA ALA A 141 -4.12 6.08 -3.66
C ALA A 141 -4.22 5.30 -2.34
N VAL A 142 -5.37 4.70 -2.07
CA VAL A 142 -5.53 3.73 -0.98
C VAL A 142 -5.21 2.34 -1.52
N CYS A 143 -4.14 1.74 -1.02
CA CYS A 143 -3.63 0.49 -1.57
C CYS A 143 -3.01 -0.42 -0.49
N HIS A 144 -1.94 -1.11 -0.79
CA HIS A 144 -1.38 -2.17 0.03
C HIS A 144 0.10 -1.98 0.30
N ARG A 145 0.60 -2.71 1.29
CA ARG A 145 2.01 -2.68 1.69
C ARG A 145 2.95 -3.05 0.54
N GLY A 146 2.64 -4.11 -0.23
CA GLY A 146 3.48 -4.54 -1.35
C GLY A 146 3.55 -3.48 -2.44
N ILE A 147 2.41 -2.82 -2.74
CA ILE A 147 2.35 -1.74 -3.74
C ILE A 147 3.20 -0.54 -3.33
N ILE A 148 3.01 -0.04 -2.10
CA ILE A 148 3.81 1.09 -1.58
C ILE A 148 5.29 0.74 -1.58
N ARG A 149 5.63 -0.50 -1.21
CA ARG A 149 7.01 -0.96 -1.10
C ARG A 149 7.73 -0.99 -2.46
N VAL A 150 7.07 -1.40 -3.53
CA VAL A 150 7.69 -1.42 -4.87
C VAL A 150 7.84 -0.01 -5.44
N VAL A 151 6.86 0.90 -5.20
CA VAL A 151 6.99 2.31 -5.59
C VAL A 151 8.11 3.00 -4.81
N PHE A 152 8.20 2.75 -3.52
CA PHE A 152 9.29 3.25 -2.67
C PHE A 152 10.65 2.70 -3.13
N ALA A 153 10.73 1.42 -3.46
CA ALA A 153 11.97 0.81 -3.95
C ALA A 153 12.42 1.45 -5.28
N ALA A 154 11.50 1.67 -6.21
CA ALA A 154 11.78 2.38 -7.46
C ALA A 154 12.24 3.82 -7.21
N ALA A 155 11.58 4.55 -6.28
CA ALA A 155 11.93 5.93 -5.93
C ALA A 155 13.31 6.07 -5.28
N MET A 156 13.78 5.04 -4.57
CA MET A 156 15.04 5.04 -3.83
C MET A 156 16.17 4.31 -4.55
N GLY A 157 15.93 3.71 -5.71
CA GLY A 157 16.91 2.84 -6.38
C GLY A 157 17.28 1.62 -5.55
N TRP A 158 16.38 1.16 -4.64
CA TRP A 158 16.62 -0.01 -3.79
C TRP A 158 16.20 -1.29 -4.51
N ASP A 159 17.09 -2.27 -4.58
CA ASP A 159 16.85 -3.56 -5.24
C ASP A 159 16.00 -4.55 -4.42
N MET A 160 15.44 -4.10 -3.29
CA MET A 160 14.65 -4.87 -2.32
C MET A 160 15.43 -5.97 -1.58
N ARG A 161 16.75 -5.99 -1.68
CA ARG A 161 17.61 -6.87 -0.89
C ARG A 161 18.00 -6.18 0.42
N GLY A 162 18.14 -6.98 1.47
CA GLY A 162 18.54 -6.48 2.78
C GLY A 162 17.54 -5.48 3.39
N LYS A 163 18.05 -4.55 4.19
CA LYS A 163 17.24 -3.55 4.89
C LYS A 163 16.83 -2.43 3.92
N PRO A 164 15.57 -1.96 4.00
CA PRO A 164 15.12 -0.80 3.21
C PRO A 164 15.88 0.47 3.64
N PRO A 165 16.11 1.42 2.72
CA PRO A 165 16.85 2.66 2.98
C PRO A 165 16.16 3.58 4.00
N ALA A 166 14.84 3.42 4.23
CA ALA A 166 14.12 4.10 5.29
C ALA A 166 13.00 3.21 5.85
N LYS A 167 12.65 3.44 7.14
CA LYS A 167 11.54 2.75 7.80
C LYS A 167 10.22 3.42 7.42
N LEU A 168 9.30 2.63 6.86
CA LEU A 168 7.94 3.07 6.54
C LEU A 168 6.99 2.76 7.70
N ASN A 169 6.21 3.78 8.11
CA ASN A 169 5.08 3.61 9.02
C ASN A 169 3.83 3.24 8.19
N TRP A 170 3.32 2.03 8.35
CA TRP A 170 2.22 1.49 7.56
C TRP A 170 0.84 2.08 7.90
N SER A 171 0.75 2.91 8.94
CA SER A 171 -0.45 3.66 9.30
C SER A 171 -0.38 5.13 8.85
N ALA A 172 0.58 5.48 8.02
CA ALA A 172 0.83 6.83 7.54
C ALA A 172 0.84 6.90 6.01
N LEU A 173 0.65 8.11 5.48
CA LEU A 173 0.80 8.38 4.05
C LEU A 173 2.28 8.47 3.68
N HIS A 174 2.57 8.08 2.44
CA HIS A 174 3.86 8.26 1.79
C HIS A 174 3.63 9.06 0.51
N VAL A 175 4.35 10.17 0.36
CA VAL A 175 4.13 11.13 -0.72
C VAL A 175 5.33 11.12 -1.66
N PHE A 176 5.03 11.01 -2.94
CA PHE A 176 5.99 10.95 -4.03
C PHE A 176 5.69 12.06 -5.06
N HIS A 177 6.71 12.45 -5.81
CA HIS A 177 6.56 13.15 -7.07
C HIS A 177 6.79 12.18 -8.22
N LEU A 178 5.95 12.26 -9.24
CA LEU A 178 6.13 11.55 -10.51
C LEU A 178 6.68 12.53 -11.55
N ASP A 179 7.75 12.16 -12.25
CA ASP A 179 8.20 12.89 -13.43
C ASP A 179 7.26 12.64 -14.63
N ALA A 180 7.54 13.23 -15.77
CA ALA A 180 6.73 13.07 -16.98
C ALA A 180 6.67 11.63 -17.52
N LEU A 181 7.58 10.77 -17.10
CA LEU A 181 7.62 9.35 -17.44
C LEU A 181 7.03 8.46 -16.35
N GLY A 182 6.39 9.05 -15.32
CA GLY A 182 5.82 8.32 -14.18
C GLY A 182 6.86 7.76 -13.19
N ARG A 183 8.12 8.19 -13.26
CA ARG A 183 9.15 7.73 -12.33
C ARG A 183 8.96 8.41 -10.98
N PRO A 184 8.83 7.64 -9.89
CA PRO A 184 8.61 8.20 -8.57
C PRO A 184 9.92 8.71 -7.96
N THR A 185 9.84 9.83 -7.23
CA THR A 185 10.85 10.29 -6.28
C THR A 185 10.18 10.56 -4.94
N VAL A 186 10.86 10.28 -3.83
CA VAL A 186 10.30 10.50 -2.50
C VAL A 186 10.22 12.00 -2.22
N LEU A 187 9.02 12.48 -1.91
CA LEU A 187 8.82 13.83 -1.40
C LEU A 187 8.75 13.84 0.13
N ARG A 188 7.89 12.98 0.71
CA ARG A 188 7.70 12.89 2.15
C ARG A 188 7.25 11.50 2.56
N LEU A 189 7.88 10.93 3.58
CA LEU A 189 7.49 9.65 4.17
C LEU A 189 6.83 9.86 5.53
N ASN A 190 5.97 8.90 5.90
CA ASN A 190 5.40 8.79 7.24
C ASN A 190 4.57 10.03 7.66
N VAL A 191 3.79 10.62 6.74
CA VAL A 191 2.86 11.70 7.05
C VAL A 191 1.66 11.11 7.81
N PRO A 192 1.45 11.45 9.08
CA PRO A 192 0.39 10.82 9.88
C PRO A 192 -1.01 11.23 9.39
N LEU A 193 -1.97 10.33 9.60
CA LEU A 193 -3.38 10.73 9.63
C LEU A 193 -3.62 11.66 10.80
N VAL A 194 -4.61 12.53 10.69
CA VAL A 194 -4.96 13.49 11.73
C VAL A 194 -6.08 12.89 12.58
N PRO A 195 -6.02 12.94 13.92
CA PRO A 195 -7.14 12.53 14.75
C PRO A 195 -8.39 13.37 14.42
N ARG A 196 -9.57 12.75 14.37
CA ARG A 196 -10.82 13.50 14.38
C ARG A 196 -11.00 14.07 15.80
N CYS A 197 -11.11 15.38 15.91
CA CYS A 197 -11.56 15.98 17.15
C CYS A 197 -12.98 15.47 17.43
N PRO A 198 -13.32 14.97 18.63
CA PRO A 198 -14.72 14.81 18.97
C PRO A 198 -15.38 16.18 18.76
N GLU A 199 -16.46 16.23 17.96
CA GLU A 199 -17.27 17.43 17.85
C GLU A 199 -17.61 17.85 19.29
N SER A 200 -17.22 19.08 19.66
CA SER A 200 -17.68 19.66 20.90
C SER A 200 -19.21 19.68 20.82
N LEU A 201 -19.87 18.83 21.62
CA LEU A 201 -21.31 18.91 21.80
C LEU A 201 -21.66 20.38 22.04
N PRO A 202 -22.60 20.97 21.27
CA PRO A 202 -23.04 22.30 21.56
C PRO A 202 -23.60 22.34 22.99
N PRO A 203 -23.38 23.44 23.72
CA PRO A 203 -23.80 23.60 25.10
C PRO A 203 -25.30 23.44 25.29
#